data_01b72628b53832b2d1e48e5cb550151c
#
_entry.id   01b72628b53832b2d1e48e5cb550151c
#
_cell.length_a   1.000
_cell.length_b   1.000
_cell.length_c   1.000
_cell.angle_alpha   90.00
_cell.angle_beta   90.00
_cell.angle_gamma   90.00
#
_symmetry.space_group_name_H-M   'P 1'
#
loop_
_entity.id
_entity.type
_entity.pdbx_description
1 polymer ?
#
loop_
_entity_poly.entity_id
_entity_poly.type
_entity_poly.pdbx_seq_one_letter_code
_entity_poly.pdbx_strand_id
1 'polypeptide(L)'
;MKKREGFTLIELMIVVAIIGILAAIAIPNFIKFQLRAKAGESKVNLAGIRTAEESYFADAGSYLDFPETPAAMGGQLKVPFNAAGCPAPLSAFTAGDPGFCWIGWEPEGDVYYTYQLETQIASAVVASPASSNQFVVGAVADIDGDTNLNSWGLNQPDITGLAPAPGSFTTAACGTLGPVAVDATGAVVSVLAQVAPCEEIDMGRNTF
;
A
#
# COMPACT_ATOMS: atom_id res chain seq x y z
N MET A 1 -26.57 47.87 -36.74
CA MET A 1 -26.14 46.47 -36.88
C MET A 1 -24.74 46.35 -36.36
N LYS A 2 -24.49 45.58 -35.27
CA LYS A 2 -23.13 45.30 -34.77
C LYS A 2 -22.47 44.31 -35.74
N LYS A 3 -21.33 44.71 -36.36
CA LYS A 3 -20.49 43.78 -37.11
C LYS A 3 -20.02 42.66 -36.17
N ARG A 4 -20.30 41.42 -36.52
CA ARG A 4 -19.69 40.23 -35.86
C ARG A 4 -18.29 40.06 -36.47
N GLU A 5 -17.27 40.32 -35.70
CA GLU A 5 -15.91 39.99 -36.08
C GLU A 5 -15.76 38.45 -35.98
N GLY A 6 -15.31 37.86 -37.08
CA GLY A 6 -15.07 36.40 -37.15
C GLY A 6 -13.61 36.09 -36.83
N PHE A 7 -13.36 34.93 -36.27
CA PHE A 7 -11.99 34.40 -36.03
C PHE A 7 -11.32 34.09 -37.36
N THR A 8 -10.05 34.45 -37.48
CA THR A 8 -9.23 34.08 -38.65
C THR A 8 -8.72 32.63 -38.50
N LEU A 9 -8.55 31.96 -39.62
CA LEU A 9 -8.04 30.56 -39.64
C LEU A 9 -6.62 30.49 -39.03
N ILE A 10 -5.79 31.52 -39.25
CA ILE A 10 -4.42 31.57 -38.73
C ILE A 10 -4.39 31.73 -37.20
N GLU A 11 -5.30 32.51 -36.61
CA GLU A 11 -5.41 32.62 -35.14
C GLU A 11 -5.74 31.29 -34.52
N LEU A 12 -6.66 30.53 -35.13
CA LEU A 12 -6.99 29.19 -34.64
C LEU A 12 -5.79 28.25 -34.76
N MET A 13 -5.06 28.26 -35.89
CA MET A 13 -3.90 27.42 -36.13
C MET A 13 -2.78 27.67 -35.12
N ILE A 14 -2.49 28.93 -34.80
CA ILE A 14 -1.45 29.25 -33.80
C ILE A 14 -1.84 28.78 -32.42
N VAL A 15 -3.11 28.95 -32.01
CA VAL A 15 -3.59 28.52 -30.71
C VAL A 15 -3.48 27.01 -30.55
N VAL A 16 -3.95 26.22 -31.54
CA VAL A 16 -3.85 24.74 -31.42
C VAL A 16 -2.41 24.26 -31.47
N ALA A 17 -1.52 24.92 -32.18
CA ALA A 17 -0.10 24.58 -32.16
C ALA A 17 0.52 24.79 -30.79
N ILE A 18 0.24 25.93 -30.13
CA ILE A 18 0.74 26.23 -28.79
C ILE A 18 0.16 25.21 -27.76
N ILE A 19 -1.16 24.93 -27.81
CA ILE A 19 -1.79 23.93 -26.93
C ILE A 19 -1.15 22.56 -27.16
N GLY A 20 -0.90 22.17 -28.40
CA GLY A 20 -0.25 20.90 -28.73
C GLY A 20 1.13 20.73 -28.09
N ILE A 21 1.96 21.79 -28.14
CA ILE A 21 3.29 21.79 -27.52
C ILE A 21 3.17 21.69 -25.98
N LEU A 22 2.29 22.46 -25.38
CA LEU A 22 2.07 22.42 -23.93
C LEU A 22 1.53 21.07 -23.47
N ALA A 23 0.57 20.51 -24.20
CA ALA A 23 -0.03 19.19 -23.89
C ALA A 23 1.02 18.07 -23.97
N ALA A 24 1.93 18.10 -24.94
CA ALA A 24 2.99 17.10 -25.09
C ALA A 24 3.90 16.98 -23.84
N ILE A 25 4.09 18.06 -23.11
CA ILE A 25 4.89 18.08 -21.87
C ILE A 25 3.99 17.81 -20.64
N ALA A 26 2.76 18.31 -20.63
CA ALA A 26 1.90 18.26 -19.47
C ALA A 26 1.30 16.87 -19.24
N ILE A 27 0.89 16.15 -20.28
CA ILE A 27 0.21 14.85 -20.15
C ILE A 27 1.09 13.80 -19.46
N PRO A 28 2.34 13.52 -19.87
CA PRO A 28 3.16 12.51 -19.22
C PRO A 28 3.47 12.86 -17.75
N ASN A 29 3.66 14.14 -17.45
CA ASN A 29 3.88 14.58 -16.08
C ASN A 29 2.63 14.42 -15.22
N PHE A 30 1.45 14.70 -15.76
CA PHE A 30 0.18 14.53 -15.06
C PHE A 30 -0.08 13.05 -14.69
N ILE A 31 0.19 12.12 -15.61
CA ILE A 31 0.07 10.68 -15.34
C ILE A 31 0.98 10.27 -14.18
N LYS A 32 2.24 10.71 -14.17
CA LYS A 32 3.17 10.45 -13.07
C LYS A 32 2.66 10.98 -11.73
N PHE A 33 2.10 12.17 -11.69
CA PHE A 33 1.52 12.73 -10.47
C PHE A 33 0.29 11.96 -9.99
N GLN A 34 -0.55 11.48 -10.92
CA GLN A 34 -1.69 10.63 -10.57
C GLN A 34 -1.23 9.31 -9.93
N LEU A 35 -0.22 8.63 -10.49
CA LEU A 35 0.31 7.39 -9.93
C LEU A 35 0.92 7.61 -8.53
N ARG A 36 1.65 8.70 -8.33
CA ARG A 36 2.16 9.07 -7.00
C ARG A 36 1.04 9.33 -5.99
N ALA A 37 -0.04 9.98 -6.42
CA ALA A 37 -1.20 10.21 -5.55
C ALA A 37 -1.87 8.89 -5.16
N LYS A 38 -2.02 7.94 -6.12
CA LYS A 38 -2.54 6.59 -5.82
C LYS A 38 -1.62 5.86 -4.83
N ALA A 39 -0.28 5.89 -5.05
CA ALA A 39 0.69 5.29 -4.14
C ALA A 39 0.68 5.92 -2.73
N GLY A 40 0.24 7.16 -2.60
CA GLY A 40 0.06 7.82 -1.31
C GLY A 40 -0.98 7.14 -0.41
N GLU A 41 -2.02 6.53 -1.01
CA GLU A 41 -3.06 5.81 -0.28
C GLU A 41 -2.48 4.66 0.55
N SER A 42 -1.61 3.83 -0.05
CA SER A 42 -1.01 2.69 0.66
C SER A 42 -0.27 3.11 1.92
N LYS A 43 0.47 4.22 1.86
CA LYS A 43 1.27 4.70 3.01
C LYS A 43 0.40 5.14 4.17
N VAL A 44 -0.69 5.85 3.88
CA VAL A 44 -1.63 6.30 4.91
C VAL A 44 -2.35 5.12 5.55
N ASN A 45 -2.82 4.19 4.72
CA ASN A 45 -3.54 3.02 5.19
C ASN A 45 -2.65 2.06 5.99
N LEU A 46 -1.41 1.80 5.55
CA LEU A 46 -0.45 0.99 6.31
C LEU A 46 -0.14 1.60 7.69
N ALA A 47 0.01 2.92 7.77
CA ALA A 47 0.21 3.59 9.05
C ALA A 47 -1.04 3.50 9.95
N GLY A 48 -2.24 3.58 9.36
CA GLY A 48 -3.50 3.40 10.07
C GLY A 48 -3.66 1.99 10.62
N ILE A 49 -3.38 0.96 9.82
CA ILE A 49 -3.41 -0.45 10.23
C ILE A 49 -2.43 -0.68 11.39
N ARG A 50 -1.19 -0.17 11.27
CA ARG A 50 -0.22 -0.25 12.35
C ARG A 50 -0.77 0.31 13.67
N THR A 51 -1.36 1.50 13.63
CA THR A 51 -1.88 2.15 14.83
C THR A 51 -3.02 1.35 15.46
N ALA A 52 -3.90 0.77 14.63
CA ALA A 52 -5.00 -0.07 15.10
C ALA A 52 -4.48 -1.38 15.72
N GLU A 53 -3.48 -2.04 15.09
CA GLU A 53 -2.83 -3.23 15.62
C GLU A 53 -2.11 -2.97 16.94
N GLU A 54 -1.39 -1.87 17.07
CA GLU A 54 -0.76 -1.51 18.33
C GLU A 54 -1.79 -1.24 19.44
N SER A 55 -2.94 -0.66 19.10
CA SER A 55 -4.05 -0.47 20.04
C SER A 55 -4.65 -1.81 20.48
N TYR A 56 -4.86 -2.71 19.53
CA TYR A 56 -5.34 -4.06 19.83
C TYR A 56 -4.33 -4.85 20.69
N PHE A 57 -3.05 -4.78 20.37
CA PHE A 57 -2.00 -5.42 21.16
C PHE A 57 -1.96 -4.93 22.60
N ALA A 58 -2.21 -3.64 22.84
CA ALA A 58 -2.26 -3.09 24.20
C ALA A 58 -3.37 -3.69 25.04
N ASP A 59 -4.50 -4.08 24.41
CA ASP A 59 -5.65 -4.68 25.10
C ASP A 59 -5.54 -6.20 25.18
N ALA A 60 -5.14 -6.87 24.07
CA ALA A 60 -5.18 -8.32 23.94
C ALA A 60 -3.83 -9.02 24.20
N GLY A 61 -2.71 -8.28 24.13
CA GLY A 61 -1.35 -8.81 24.34
C GLY A 61 -0.80 -9.62 23.17
N SER A 62 -1.48 -9.61 22.02
CA SER A 62 -1.05 -10.28 20.78
C SER A 62 -1.52 -9.51 19.56
N TYR A 63 -0.77 -9.62 18.46
CA TYR A 63 -1.21 -9.14 17.14
C TYR A 63 -2.06 -10.20 16.44
N LEU A 64 -2.82 -9.79 15.43
CA LEU A 64 -3.69 -10.66 14.64
C LEU A 64 -3.18 -10.80 13.20
N ASP A 65 -3.45 -11.97 12.59
CA ASP A 65 -3.20 -12.21 11.18
C ASP A 65 -4.44 -11.86 10.36
N PHE A 66 -4.25 -11.20 9.23
CA PHE A 66 -5.35 -10.87 8.33
C PHE A 66 -5.03 -11.28 6.89
N PRO A 67 -5.94 -12.02 6.24
CA PRO A 67 -5.78 -12.38 4.84
C PRO A 67 -5.86 -11.15 3.92
N GLU A 68 -5.48 -11.35 2.68
CA GLU A 68 -5.58 -10.32 1.64
C GLU A 68 -7.00 -9.76 1.56
N THR A 69 -7.11 -8.44 1.77
CA THR A 69 -8.37 -7.72 1.72
C THR A 69 -8.17 -6.39 0.96
N PRO A 70 -8.99 -6.09 -0.06
CA PRO A 70 -9.98 -6.96 -0.69
C PRO A 70 -9.32 -8.14 -1.42
N ALA A 71 -10.02 -9.27 -1.53
CA ALA A 71 -9.53 -10.47 -2.22
C ALA A 71 -9.30 -10.25 -3.73
N ALA A 72 -10.06 -9.34 -4.33
CA ALA A 72 -9.82 -8.87 -5.70
C ALA A 72 -8.87 -7.68 -5.64
N MET A 73 -7.66 -7.85 -6.19
CA MET A 73 -6.69 -6.75 -6.28
C MET A 73 -7.31 -5.57 -7.03
N GLY A 74 -7.25 -4.41 -6.42
CA GLY A 74 -7.52 -3.15 -7.09
C GLY A 74 -6.46 -2.88 -8.17
N GLY A 75 -6.38 -1.67 -8.64
CA GLY A 75 -5.40 -1.33 -9.65
C GLY A 75 -5.69 0.06 -10.22
N GLN A 76 -5.92 0.15 -11.52
CA GLN A 76 -6.27 1.44 -12.14
C GLN A 76 -7.56 2.02 -11.57
N LEU A 77 -8.52 1.17 -11.18
CA LEU A 77 -9.78 1.54 -10.56
C LEU A 77 -9.79 1.11 -9.09
N LYS A 78 -10.50 1.86 -8.28
CA LYS A 78 -10.76 1.50 -6.89
C LYS A 78 -11.76 0.35 -6.80
N VAL A 79 -11.57 -0.47 -5.78
CA VAL A 79 -12.49 -1.56 -5.42
C VAL A 79 -12.95 -1.38 -3.96
N PRO A 80 -14.17 -1.83 -3.62
CA PRO A 80 -14.64 -1.80 -2.24
C PRO A 80 -13.72 -2.63 -1.35
N PHE A 81 -13.26 -2.05 -0.24
CA PHE A 81 -12.37 -2.75 0.69
C PHE A 81 -13.10 -3.93 1.35
N ASN A 82 -14.28 -3.69 1.87
CA ASN A 82 -15.13 -4.71 2.45
C ASN A 82 -16.56 -4.53 1.92
N ALA A 83 -16.91 -5.27 0.87
CA ALA A 83 -18.22 -5.18 0.24
C ALA A 83 -19.38 -5.60 1.17
N ALA A 84 -19.10 -6.42 2.18
CA ALA A 84 -20.09 -6.86 3.17
C ALA A 84 -20.21 -5.90 4.37
N GLY A 85 -19.28 -4.95 4.50
CA GLY A 85 -19.13 -4.11 5.70
C GLY A 85 -18.63 -4.90 6.91
N CYS A 86 -18.26 -4.18 7.96
CA CYS A 86 -17.92 -4.81 9.22
C CYS A 86 -19.16 -5.36 9.92
N PRO A 87 -19.18 -6.63 10.33
CA PRO A 87 -20.33 -7.16 11.05
C PRO A 87 -20.52 -6.44 12.39
N ALA A 88 -21.76 -6.17 12.73
CA ALA A 88 -22.15 -5.65 14.03
C ALA A 88 -23.15 -6.63 14.70
N PRO A 89 -22.90 -7.08 15.92
CA PRO A 89 -21.81 -6.71 16.83
C PRO A 89 -20.50 -7.44 16.50
N LEU A 90 -19.36 -6.90 16.93
CA LEU A 90 -18.03 -7.51 16.80
C LEU A 90 -17.97 -8.96 17.36
N SER A 91 -18.86 -9.33 18.28
CA SER A 91 -19.01 -10.70 18.80
C SER A 91 -19.52 -11.72 17.76
N ALA A 92 -19.96 -11.28 16.59
CA ALA A 92 -20.37 -12.16 15.49
C ALA A 92 -19.21 -12.68 14.64
N PHE A 93 -17.98 -12.21 14.88
CA PHE A 93 -16.79 -12.72 14.19
C PHE A 93 -16.51 -14.16 14.60
N THR A 94 -16.31 -15.01 13.60
CA THR A 94 -15.80 -16.37 13.78
C THR A 94 -14.33 -16.43 13.38
N ALA A 95 -13.59 -17.38 13.90
CA ALA A 95 -12.21 -17.60 13.48
C ALA A 95 -12.15 -17.85 11.96
N GLY A 96 -11.55 -16.91 11.21
CA GLY A 96 -11.48 -16.95 9.74
C GLY A 96 -12.20 -15.79 9.02
N ASP A 97 -12.91 -14.93 9.75
CA ASP A 97 -13.48 -13.72 9.16
C ASP A 97 -12.38 -12.68 8.87
N PRO A 98 -12.52 -11.83 7.82
CA PRO A 98 -11.53 -10.85 7.46
C PRO A 98 -11.33 -9.83 8.59
N GLY A 99 -10.13 -9.84 9.13
CA GLY A 99 -9.85 -9.35 10.45
C GLY A 99 -9.62 -7.87 10.62
N PHE A 100 -9.49 -7.03 9.58
CA PHE A 100 -9.25 -5.59 9.76
C PHE A 100 -10.38 -4.89 10.54
N CYS A 101 -11.63 -5.35 10.39
CA CYS A 101 -12.75 -4.90 11.23
C CYS A 101 -12.56 -5.24 12.70
N TRP A 102 -11.86 -6.33 13.01
CA TRP A 102 -11.65 -6.78 14.38
C TRP A 102 -10.78 -5.81 15.18
N ILE A 103 -9.77 -5.23 14.54
CA ILE A 103 -8.94 -4.19 15.13
C ILE A 103 -9.58 -2.79 15.04
N GLY A 104 -10.81 -2.71 14.51
CA GLY A 104 -11.53 -1.45 14.36
C GLY A 104 -10.97 -0.55 13.27
N TRP A 105 -10.23 -1.11 12.29
CA TRP A 105 -9.71 -0.35 11.17
C TRP A 105 -10.45 -0.67 9.87
N GLU A 106 -10.84 0.40 9.18
CA GLU A 106 -11.43 0.36 7.85
C GLU A 106 -11.01 1.61 7.08
N PRO A 107 -10.59 1.50 5.80
CA PRO A 107 -10.27 2.69 5.00
C PRO A 107 -11.54 3.47 4.66
N GLU A 108 -11.41 4.78 4.45
CA GLU A 108 -12.52 5.61 4.01
C GLU A 108 -12.85 5.35 2.53
N GLY A 109 -13.83 4.46 2.28
CA GLY A 109 -14.34 4.12 0.96
C GLY A 109 -13.50 3.12 0.18
N ASP A 110 -13.61 3.15 -1.16
CA ASP A 110 -12.93 2.22 -2.05
C ASP A 110 -11.42 2.44 -2.09
N VAL A 111 -10.66 1.37 -2.31
CA VAL A 111 -9.18 1.35 -2.27
C VAL A 111 -8.58 0.92 -3.60
N TYR A 112 -7.35 1.36 -3.88
CA TYR A 112 -6.52 0.87 -4.99
C TYR A 112 -5.72 -0.37 -4.62
N TYR A 113 -5.40 -0.55 -3.33
CA TYR A 113 -4.50 -1.58 -2.85
C TYR A 113 -5.23 -2.70 -2.13
N THR A 114 -4.70 -3.91 -2.27
CA THR A 114 -5.01 -5.04 -1.40
C THR A 114 -4.04 -5.01 -0.23
N TYR A 115 -4.54 -5.22 0.98
CA TYR A 115 -3.76 -5.21 2.22
C TYR A 115 -3.74 -6.58 2.85
N GLN A 116 -2.61 -6.98 3.42
CA GLN A 116 -2.43 -8.21 4.16
C GLN A 116 -1.58 -7.94 5.38
N LEU A 117 -1.87 -8.62 6.48
CA LEU A 117 -1.07 -8.58 7.69
C LEU A 117 -0.74 -9.99 8.15
N GLU A 118 0.53 -10.23 8.42
CA GLU A 118 1.03 -11.49 8.97
C GLU A 118 1.81 -11.24 10.25
N THR A 119 1.50 -12.03 11.28
CA THR A 119 2.25 -12.05 12.53
C THR A 119 3.34 -13.12 12.45
N GLN A 120 4.49 -12.87 13.04
CA GLN A 120 5.50 -13.89 13.14
C GLN A 120 5.13 -14.88 14.26
N ILE A 121 4.63 -16.05 13.87
CA ILE A 121 4.67 -17.22 14.71
C ILE A 121 6.10 -17.75 14.58
N ALA A 122 6.82 -17.81 15.68
CA ALA A 122 8.21 -18.26 15.71
C ALA A 122 8.39 -19.51 14.84
N SER A 123 9.11 -19.37 13.73
CA SER A 123 9.58 -20.50 12.95
C SER A 123 10.41 -21.39 13.87
N ALA A 124 10.18 -22.69 13.86
CA ALA A 124 10.77 -23.72 14.72
C ALA A 124 12.32 -23.85 14.60
N VAL A 125 13.02 -22.90 13.99
CA VAL A 125 14.45 -22.95 13.70
C VAL A 125 15.29 -22.08 14.63
N VAL A 126 14.69 -21.13 15.34
CA VAL A 126 15.41 -20.34 16.34
C VAL A 126 14.69 -20.50 17.67
N ALA A 127 15.38 -21.16 18.62
CA ALA A 127 14.93 -21.30 20.01
C ALA A 127 14.99 -19.95 20.74
N SER A 128 14.13 -19.03 20.36
CA SER A 128 13.82 -17.81 21.10
C SER A 128 12.38 -17.93 21.60
N PRO A 129 12.08 -17.50 22.82
CA PRO A 129 10.73 -17.59 23.33
C PRO A 129 9.81 -16.90 22.35
N ALA A 130 8.83 -17.65 21.87
CA ALA A 130 7.82 -17.20 20.91
C ALA A 130 7.09 -15.99 21.48
N SER A 131 7.58 -14.82 21.20
CA SER A 131 6.81 -13.60 21.38
C SER A 131 6.20 -13.26 20.02
N SER A 132 4.92 -13.52 19.88
CA SER A 132 4.07 -13.07 18.76
C SER A 132 3.93 -11.54 18.73
N ASN A 133 5.02 -10.85 19.00
CA ASN A 133 5.06 -9.38 19.19
C ASN A 133 5.67 -8.67 18.00
N GLN A 134 5.61 -9.28 16.84
CA GLN A 134 6.08 -8.73 15.57
C GLN A 134 5.04 -8.97 14.50
N PHE A 135 4.90 -8.03 13.58
CA PHE A 135 4.08 -8.24 12.38
C PHE A 135 4.68 -7.53 11.17
N VAL A 136 4.27 -7.97 10.00
CA VAL A 136 4.45 -7.27 8.74
C VAL A 136 3.10 -7.00 8.14
N VAL A 137 2.87 -5.78 7.74
CA VAL A 137 1.72 -5.42 6.92
C VAL A 137 2.20 -5.01 5.54
N GLY A 138 1.53 -5.50 4.50
CA GLY A 138 1.83 -5.19 3.12
C GLY A 138 0.61 -4.64 2.38
N ALA A 139 0.90 -3.87 1.34
CA ALA A 139 -0.08 -3.33 0.39
C ALA A 139 0.43 -3.55 -1.02
N VAL A 140 -0.40 -4.10 -1.92
CA VAL A 140 -0.05 -4.38 -3.31
C VAL A 140 -1.16 -3.93 -4.26
N ALA A 141 -0.78 -3.36 -5.40
CA ALA A 141 -1.69 -2.99 -6.48
C ALA A 141 -0.96 -2.87 -7.81
N ASP A 142 -1.68 -3.07 -8.92
CA ASP A 142 -1.25 -2.71 -10.27
C ASP A 142 -1.90 -1.36 -10.65
N ILE A 143 -1.29 -0.25 -10.22
CA ILE A 143 -1.89 1.09 -10.32
C ILE A 143 -1.80 1.74 -11.71
N ASP A 144 -0.96 1.23 -12.59
CA ASP A 144 -0.76 1.73 -13.95
C ASP A 144 -1.20 0.75 -15.05
N GLY A 145 -1.46 -0.52 -14.70
CA GLY A 145 -1.97 -1.55 -15.60
C GLY A 145 -0.89 -2.19 -16.48
N ASP A 146 0.35 -2.15 -16.04
CA ASP A 146 1.48 -2.73 -16.77
C ASP A 146 1.82 -4.16 -16.31
N THR A 147 1.00 -4.74 -15.40
CA THR A 147 1.18 -6.04 -14.74
C THR A 147 2.33 -6.10 -13.73
N ASN A 148 3.11 -5.05 -13.59
CA ASN A 148 4.08 -4.96 -12.51
C ASN A 148 3.37 -4.42 -11.26
N LEU A 149 3.59 -5.08 -10.15
CA LEU A 149 2.93 -4.71 -8.91
C LEU A 149 3.69 -3.58 -8.21
N ASN A 150 2.95 -2.59 -7.75
CA ASN A 150 3.45 -1.58 -6.85
C ASN A 150 3.19 -2.04 -5.42
N SER A 151 4.24 -2.33 -4.67
CA SER A 151 4.16 -2.93 -3.35
C SER A 151 4.84 -2.08 -2.28
N TRP A 152 4.14 -1.91 -1.16
CA TRP A 152 4.58 -1.18 0.01
C TRP A 152 4.36 -2.03 1.26
N GLY A 153 5.23 -1.89 2.24
CA GLY A 153 5.11 -2.61 3.48
C GLY A 153 5.62 -1.85 4.69
N LEU A 154 5.32 -2.40 5.86
CA LEU A 154 5.79 -1.93 7.14
C LEU A 154 6.11 -3.13 8.03
N ASN A 155 7.32 -3.18 8.57
CA ASN A 155 7.75 -4.14 9.58
C ASN A 155 7.61 -3.53 10.98
N GLN A 156 6.84 -4.17 11.84
CA GLN A 156 6.80 -3.83 13.26
C GLN A 156 7.75 -4.75 14.02
N PRO A 157 8.88 -4.22 14.56
CA PRO A 157 9.80 -4.99 15.36
C PRO A 157 9.20 -5.34 16.73
N ASP A 158 9.77 -6.32 17.40
CA ASP A 158 9.47 -6.60 18.80
C ASP A 158 9.99 -5.50 19.74
N ILE A 159 9.70 -5.65 21.03
CA ILE A 159 10.15 -4.71 22.07
C ILE A 159 11.69 -4.66 22.23
N THR A 160 12.42 -5.61 21.67
CA THR A 160 13.90 -5.63 21.66
C THR A 160 14.47 -4.93 20.44
N GLY A 161 13.61 -4.51 19.48
CA GLY A 161 14.00 -3.90 18.22
C GLY A 161 14.48 -4.92 17.18
N LEU A 162 14.23 -6.21 17.39
CA LEU A 162 14.56 -7.25 16.43
C LEU A 162 13.55 -7.23 15.28
N ALA A 163 14.06 -7.19 14.05
CA ALA A 163 13.22 -7.32 12.86
C ALA A 163 12.64 -8.73 12.76
N PRO A 164 11.46 -8.88 12.17
CA PRO A 164 10.98 -10.16 11.67
C PRO A 164 12.05 -10.80 10.79
N ALA A 165 12.27 -12.11 10.95
CA ALA A 165 13.30 -12.80 10.18
C ALA A 165 12.94 -12.78 8.68
N PRO A 166 13.90 -12.46 7.78
CA PRO A 166 13.69 -12.53 6.35
C PRO A 166 13.20 -13.93 5.94
N GLY A 167 12.15 -14.00 5.11
CA GLY A 167 11.58 -15.27 4.64
C GLY A 167 10.52 -15.89 5.55
N SER A 168 10.17 -15.26 6.67
CA SER A 168 9.07 -15.72 7.53
C SER A 168 7.70 -15.25 7.03
N PHE A 169 7.68 -14.26 6.16
CA PHE A 169 6.45 -13.65 5.64
C PHE A 169 6.28 -13.98 4.17
N THR A 170 5.19 -14.65 3.87
CA THR A 170 4.76 -14.96 2.50
C THR A 170 3.66 -14.02 2.04
N THR A 171 3.64 -12.77 2.56
CA THR A 171 2.64 -11.81 2.09
C THR A 171 2.79 -11.65 0.58
N ALA A 172 1.73 -11.86 -0.15
CA ALA A 172 1.68 -11.61 -1.58
C ALA A 172 2.10 -10.15 -1.91
N ALA A 173 1.89 -9.26 -0.94
CA ALA A 173 2.24 -7.85 -1.05
C ALA A 173 3.76 -7.58 -1.00
N CYS A 174 4.51 -8.26 -0.12
CA CYS A 174 5.93 -7.92 0.12
C CYS A 174 6.90 -9.07 -0.15
N GLY A 175 6.44 -10.22 -0.66
CA GLY A 175 7.30 -11.38 -0.90
C GLY A 175 8.06 -11.83 0.35
N THR A 176 9.27 -12.36 0.16
CA THR A 176 10.08 -12.95 1.25
C THR A 176 10.95 -11.94 2.03
N LEU A 177 11.12 -10.72 1.52
CA LEU A 177 12.06 -9.75 2.08
C LEU A 177 11.40 -8.70 2.99
N GLY A 178 10.07 -8.53 2.89
CA GLY A 178 9.38 -7.43 3.56
C GLY A 178 9.79 -6.05 3.03
N PRO A 179 9.44 -4.95 3.73
CA PRO A 179 9.84 -3.61 3.35
C PRO A 179 11.35 -3.42 3.51
N VAL A 180 11.99 -2.88 2.48
CA VAL A 180 13.44 -2.76 2.36
C VAL A 180 13.87 -1.34 2.01
N ALA A 181 15.12 -1.03 2.34
CA ALA A 181 15.83 0.17 1.89
C ALA A 181 17.26 -0.21 1.51
N VAL A 182 17.95 0.68 0.82
CA VAL A 182 19.37 0.54 0.54
C VAL A 182 20.14 1.38 1.55
N ASP A 183 21.07 0.76 2.26
CA ASP A 183 21.94 1.47 3.21
C ASP A 183 23.04 2.28 2.49
N ALA A 184 23.87 2.99 3.28
CA ALA A 184 24.95 3.81 2.74
C ALA A 184 26.04 3.01 2.00
N THR A 185 26.06 1.69 2.14
CA THR A 185 27.02 0.78 1.47
C THR A 185 26.45 0.17 0.20
N GLY A 186 25.15 0.39 -0.09
CA GLY A 186 24.44 -0.21 -1.21
C GLY A 186 23.83 -1.58 -0.90
N ALA A 187 23.86 -2.03 0.36
CA ALA A 187 23.23 -3.27 0.77
C ALA A 187 21.74 -3.08 1.04
N VAL A 188 20.93 -4.07 0.66
CA VAL A 188 19.50 -4.10 0.95
C VAL A 188 19.28 -4.47 2.41
N VAL A 189 18.59 -3.62 3.16
CA VAL A 189 18.31 -3.80 4.59
C VAL A 189 16.82 -3.69 4.86
N SER A 190 16.32 -4.45 5.83
CA SER A 190 14.94 -4.33 6.31
C SER A 190 14.72 -2.97 6.96
N VAL A 191 13.60 -2.33 6.62
CA VAL A 191 13.17 -1.07 7.25
C VAL A 191 12.22 -1.39 8.39
N LEU A 192 12.51 -0.87 9.57
CA LEU A 192 11.72 -1.10 10.78
C LEU A 192 10.83 0.10 11.09
N ALA A 193 9.61 -0.19 11.47
CA ALA A 193 8.60 0.77 11.93
C ALA A 193 8.33 1.95 10.96
N GLN A 194 8.66 1.78 9.69
CA GLN A 194 8.42 2.77 8.64
C GLN A 194 7.82 2.10 7.40
N VAL A 195 6.98 2.82 6.67
CA VAL A 195 6.46 2.36 5.39
C VAL A 195 7.54 2.53 4.33
N ALA A 196 7.89 1.44 3.66
CA ALA A 196 8.89 1.40 2.59
C ALA A 196 8.43 0.49 1.44
N PRO A 197 9.05 0.59 0.24
CA PRO A 197 8.81 -0.38 -0.82
C PRO A 197 9.24 -1.78 -0.41
N CYS A 198 8.52 -2.80 -0.89
CA CYS A 198 8.73 -4.18 -0.47
C CYS A 198 9.94 -4.86 -1.10
N GLU A 199 10.37 -4.41 -2.27
CA GLU A 199 11.49 -5.00 -3.00
C GLU A 199 12.42 -3.93 -3.58
N GLU A 200 13.71 -4.31 -3.76
CA GLU A 200 14.69 -3.45 -4.41
C GLU A 200 14.28 -3.07 -5.84
N ILE A 201 13.64 -3.99 -6.55
CA ILE A 201 13.13 -3.77 -7.92
C ILE A 201 12.07 -2.68 -7.90
N ASP A 202 11.24 -2.62 -6.88
CA ASP A 202 10.20 -1.60 -6.71
C ASP A 202 10.76 -0.23 -6.34
N MET A 203 11.93 -0.16 -5.71
CA MET A 203 12.58 1.13 -5.43
C MET A 203 12.89 1.92 -6.71
N GLY A 204 13.22 1.24 -7.81
CA GLY A 204 13.44 1.88 -9.12
C GLY A 204 12.16 2.16 -9.90
N ARG A 205 11.09 1.39 -9.68
CA ARG A 205 9.80 1.52 -10.37
C ARG A 205 8.83 2.45 -9.65
N ASN A 206 8.94 2.58 -8.34
CA ASN A 206 8.16 3.52 -7.53
C ASN A 206 8.65 4.99 -7.66
N THR A 207 9.71 5.24 -8.39
CA THR A 207 10.15 6.58 -8.79
C THR A 207 9.44 6.99 -10.08
N PHE A 208 8.21 7.42 -9.95
CA PHE A 208 7.45 8.03 -11.04
C PHE A 208 7.90 9.46 -11.32
#